data_733caa97612ba6b0bbe69f05fff154b6
#
_entry.id   733caa97612ba6b0bbe69f05fff154b6
#
_cell.length_a   1.000
_cell.length_b   1.000
_cell.length_c   1.000
_cell.angle_alpha   90.00
_cell.angle_beta   90.00
_cell.angle_gamma   90.00
#
_symmetry.space_group_name_H-M   'P 1'
#
loop_
_entity.id
_entity.type
_entity.pdbx_description
1 polymer ?
#
loop_
_entity_poly.entity_id
_entity_poly.type
_entity_poly.pdbx_seq_one_letter_code
_entity_poly.pdbx_strand_id
1 'polypeptide(L)'
;MPFHIDVVHDQLACGRRFRILNVVDDVTRECLAAIPDTSISGRRVARELAALIERRGKPDMIVSDNGTELTSNAILTFATERKIEWHYIAPGKPMQNGFVESFNGRMRDELLNETMFRNMAHARAVTRAWATDYHEERTDSALGYQTPKAF
;
A
#
# COMPACT_ATOMS: atom_id res chain seq x y z
N MET A 1 -4.22 13.92 -7.69
CA MET A 1 -3.29 12.82 -7.40
C MET A 1 -3.83 11.98 -6.25
N PRO A 2 -4.61 10.96 -6.53
CA PRO A 2 -5.15 10.13 -5.46
C PRO A 2 -4.15 9.07 -4.99
N PHE A 3 -4.16 8.79 -3.68
CA PHE A 3 -3.49 7.62 -3.12
C PHE A 3 -4.52 6.52 -2.98
N HIS A 4 -4.14 5.32 -3.34
CA HIS A 4 -4.96 4.13 -3.11
C HIS A 4 -4.28 3.27 -2.06
N ILE A 5 -5.07 2.80 -1.10
CA ILE A 5 -4.58 2.04 0.05
C ILE A 5 -5.28 0.70 0.11
N ASP A 6 -4.52 -0.34 0.41
CA ASP A 6 -5.08 -1.64 0.72
C ASP A 6 -4.20 -2.35 1.75
N VAL A 7 -4.76 -3.33 2.43
CA VAL A 7 -4.03 -4.17 3.38
C VAL A 7 -4.15 -5.60 2.91
N VAL A 8 -3.02 -6.23 2.64
CA VAL A 8 -3.00 -7.65 2.29
C VAL A 8 -2.51 -8.46 3.47
N HIS A 9 -2.87 -9.75 3.50
CA HIS A 9 -2.62 -10.64 4.63
C HIS A 9 -1.78 -11.84 4.19
N ASP A 10 -0.88 -12.28 5.07
CA ASP A 10 -0.12 -13.50 4.88
C ASP A 10 0.30 -14.03 6.25
N GLN A 11 1.15 -15.05 6.28
CA GLN A 11 1.59 -15.62 7.55
C GLN A 11 3.08 -15.96 7.49
N LEU A 12 3.70 -15.92 8.66
CA LEU A 12 5.08 -16.34 8.84
C LEU A 12 5.16 -17.87 8.87
N ALA A 13 6.37 -18.39 8.73
CA ALA A 13 6.61 -19.84 8.75
C ALA A 13 6.06 -20.51 10.02
N CYS A 14 6.08 -19.81 11.14
CA CYS A 14 5.53 -20.32 12.40
C CYS A 14 4.00 -20.30 12.48
N GLY A 15 3.34 -19.80 11.44
CA GLY A 15 1.88 -19.69 11.40
C GLY A 15 1.31 -18.38 11.90
N ARG A 16 2.15 -17.50 12.48
CA ARG A 16 1.68 -16.20 12.94
C ARG A 16 1.32 -15.32 11.75
N ARG A 17 0.13 -14.74 11.79
CA ARG A 17 -0.34 -13.89 10.70
C ARG A 17 0.31 -12.51 10.74
N PHE A 18 0.48 -11.92 9.57
CA PHE A 18 0.91 -10.54 9.45
C PHE A 18 0.18 -9.87 8.29
N ARG A 19 0.31 -8.57 8.21
CA ARG A 19 -0.36 -7.75 7.21
C ARG A 19 0.66 -6.87 6.52
N ILE A 20 0.34 -6.44 5.30
CA ILE A 20 1.17 -5.48 4.57
C ILE A 20 0.26 -4.32 4.18
N LEU A 21 0.61 -3.12 4.65
CA LEU A 21 -0.07 -1.89 4.25
C LEU A 21 0.54 -1.42 2.94
N ASN A 22 -0.25 -1.42 1.88
CA ASN A 22 0.18 -0.95 0.57
C ASN A 22 -0.45 0.40 0.26
N VAL A 23 0.38 1.37 -0.10
CA VAL A 23 -0.08 2.69 -0.55
C VAL A 23 0.54 2.94 -1.92
N VAL A 24 -0.28 3.21 -2.90
CA VAL A 24 0.17 3.46 -4.26
C VAL A 24 -0.35 4.80 -4.77
N ASP A 25 0.41 5.43 -5.67
CA ASP A 25 -0.03 6.63 -6.38
C ASP A 25 -0.69 6.18 -7.68
N ASP A 26 -1.96 6.51 -7.85
CA ASP A 26 -2.71 6.06 -9.02
C ASP A 26 -2.26 6.73 -10.32
N VAL A 27 -1.68 7.91 -10.25
CA VAL A 27 -1.22 8.64 -11.43
C VAL A 27 0.15 8.13 -11.90
N THR A 28 1.13 8.12 -10.99
CA THR A 28 2.49 7.71 -11.34
C THR A 28 2.68 6.20 -11.33
N ARG A 29 1.75 5.48 -10.73
CA ARG A 29 1.83 4.02 -10.54
C ARG A 29 2.98 3.59 -9.65
N GLU A 30 3.44 4.50 -8.79
CA GLU A 30 4.48 4.19 -7.82
C GLU A 30 3.89 3.48 -6.60
N CYS A 31 4.65 2.55 -6.03
CA CYS A 31 4.40 2.03 -4.70
C CYS A 31 5.03 3.00 -3.70
N LEU A 32 4.20 3.73 -2.97
CA LEU A 32 4.68 4.72 -2.01
C LEU A 32 5.06 4.10 -0.68
N ALA A 33 4.41 3.00 -0.31
CA ALA A 33 4.71 2.27 0.92
C ALA A 33 4.22 0.83 0.78
N ALA A 34 5.01 -0.09 1.32
CA ALA A 34 4.64 -1.50 1.46
C ALA A 34 5.19 -1.93 2.82
N ILE A 35 4.36 -1.87 3.86
CA ILE A 35 4.80 -1.96 5.25
C ILE A 35 4.23 -3.20 5.90
N PRO A 36 5.07 -4.25 6.11
CA PRO A 36 4.64 -5.44 6.84
C PRO A 36 4.66 -5.21 8.33
N ASP A 37 3.62 -5.69 9.02
CA ASP A 37 3.61 -5.76 10.47
C ASP A 37 2.61 -6.83 10.91
N THR A 38 2.76 -7.30 12.13
CA THR A 38 1.84 -8.29 12.69
C THR A 38 0.50 -7.66 13.03
N SER A 39 0.49 -6.36 13.29
CA SER A 39 -0.72 -5.62 13.59
C SER A 39 -0.59 -4.22 12.98
N ILE A 40 -1.67 -3.77 12.35
CA ILE A 40 -1.71 -2.42 11.76
C ILE A 40 -3.03 -1.79 12.21
N SER A 41 -2.93 -0.84 13.12
CA SER A 41 -4.09 -0.11 13.63
C SER A 41 -4.38 1.11 12.77
N GLY A 42 -5.57 1.71 12.94
CA GLY A 42 -5.89 2.96 12.30
C GLY A 42 -4.91 4.08 12.65
N ARG A 43 -4.45 4.11 13.90
CA ARG A 43 -3.42 5.07 14.31
C ARG A 43 -2.11 4.88 13.56
N ARG A 44 -1.73 3.61 13.34
CA ARG A 44 -0.53 3.30 12.58
C ARG A 44 -0.66 3.76 11.14
N VAL A 45 -1.81 3.49 10.52
CA VAL A 45 -2.08 3.94 9.14
C VAL A 45 -1.99 5.46 9.07
N ALA A 46 -2.64 6.17 9.99
CA ALA A 46 -2.61 7.63 10.01
C ALA A 46 -1.19 8.17 10.15
N ARG A 47 -0.38 7.56 11.02
CA ARG A 47 1.00 7.97 11.22
C ARG A 47 1.86 7.77 9.97
N GLU A 48 1.70 6.62 9.32
CA GLU A 48 2.45 6.33 8.10
C GLU A 48 2.05 7.26 6.96
N LEU A 49 0.76 7.55 6.84
CA LEU A 49 0.28 8.50 5.84
C LEU A 49 0.78 9.92 6.12
N ALA A 50 0.81 10.33 7.38
CA ALA A 50 1.33 11.63 7.74
C ALA A 50 2.79 11.79 7.32
N ALA A 51 3.62 10.78 7.59
CA ALA A 51 5.02 10.79 7.19
C ALA A 51 5.17 10.83 5.67
N LEU A 52 4.34 10.09 4.98
CA LEU A 52 4.37 10.04 3.52
C LEU A 52 3.98 11.39 2.91
N ILE A 53 2.96 12.03 3.46
CA ILE A 53 2.50 13.34 3.00
C ILE A 53 3.58 14.40 3.19
N GLU A 54 4.33 14.34 4.28
CA GLU A 54 5.44 15.27 4.50
C GLU A 54 6.50 15.16 3.41
N ARG A 55 6.75 13.96 2.89
CA ARG A 55 7.76 13.74 1.86
C ARG A 55 7.26 14.03 0.45
N ARG A 56 6.02 13.76 0.17
CA ARG A 56 5.49 13.82 -1.20
C ARG A 56 4.45 14.90 -1.43
N GLY A 57 3.91 15.46 -0.38
CA GLY A 57 2.80 16.40 -0.48
C GLY A 57 1.46 15.71 -0.29
N LYS A 58 0.44 16.51 -0.06
CA LYS A 58 -0.90 16.05 0.26
C LYS A 58 -1.61 15.57 -1.01
N PRO A 59 -2.21 14.37 -1.00
CA PRO A 59 -3.04 13.94 -2.12
C PRO A 59 -4.38 14.67 -2.10
N ASP A 60 -5.04 14.73 -3.25
CA ASP A 60 -6.39 15.28 -3.34
C ASP A 60 -7.37 14.38 -2.63
N MET A 61 -7.18 13.08 -2.75
CA MET A 61 -8.10 12.08 -2.27
C MET A 61 -7.33 10.83 -1.89
N ILE A 62 -7.87 10.10 -0.91
CA ILE A 62 -7.39 8.76 -0.59
C ILE A 62 -8.56 7.80 -0.83
N VAL A 63 -8.28 6.70 -1.51
CA VAL A 63 -9.27 5.69 -1.85
C VAL A 63 -8.90 4.39 -1.14
N SER A 64 -9.83 3.76 -0.44
CA SER A 64 -9.61 2.48 0.23
C SER A 64 -10.89 1.66 0.29
N ASP A 65 -10.76 0.40 0.70
CA ASP A 65 -11.91 -0.40 1.06
C ASP A 65 -12.40 -0.04 2.47
N ASN A 66 -13.35 -0.79 3.00
CA ASN A 66 -13.97 -0.55 4.30
C ASN A 66 -13.34 -1.38 5.42
N GLY A 67 -12.07 -1.76 5.29
CA GLY A 67 -11.38 -2.49 6.35
C GLY A 67 -11.47 -1.79 7.69
N THR A 68 -11.47 -2.56 8.77
CA THR A 68 -11.65 -2.03 10.13
C THR A 68 -10.61 -0.98 10.48
N GLU A 69 -9.35 -1.19 10.12
CA GLU A 69 -8.27 -0.26 10.38
C GLU A 69 -8.41 1.05 9.57
N LEU A 70 -9.16 1.00 8.46
CA LEU A 70 -9.32 2.13 7.54
C LEU A 70 -10.59 2.92 7.80
N THR A 71 -11.51 2.42 8.64
CA THR A 71 -12.76 3.08 9.00
C THR A 71 -12.75 3.59 10.44
N SER A 72 -11.62 3.52 11.12
CA SER A 72 -11.50 3.87 12.54
C SER A 72 -11.63 5.38 12.76
N ASN A 73 -11.88 5.75 14.01
CA ASN A 73 -11.92 7.17 14.40
C ASN A 73 -10.58 7.86 14.14
N ALA A 74 -9.47 7.17 14.29
CA ALA A 74 -8.16 7.74 14.02
C ALA A 74 -8.04 8.17 12.56
N ILE A 75 -8.56 7.38 11.63
CA ILE A 75 -8.56 7.71 10.21
C ILE A 75 -9.50 8.89 9.92
N LEU A 76 -10.69 8.86 10.49
CA LEU A 76 -11.65 9.96 10.29
C LEU A 76 -11.09 11.29 10.80
N THR A 77 -10.48 11.27 11.97
CA THR A 77 -9.84 12.46 12.54
C THR A 77 -8.69 12.94 11.67
N PHE A 78 -7.84 12.02 11.22
CA PHE A 78 -6.72 12.35 10.37
C PHE A 78 -7.18 13.03 9.07
N ALA A 79 -8.17 12.45 8.40
CA ALA A 79 -8.67 12.99 7.14
C ALA A 79 -9.31 14.37 7.34
N THR A 80 -10.08 14.53 8.40
CA THR A 80 -10.76 15.80 8.70
C THR A 80 -9.75 16.91 9.02
N GLU A 81 -8.79 16.63 9.87
CA GLU A 81 -7.78 17.61 10.27
C GLU A 81 -6.91 18.07 9.11
N ARG A 82 -6.60 17.16 8.20
CA ARG A 82 -5.74 17.46 7.06
C ARG A 82 -6.52 17.86 5.81
N LYS A 83 -7.85 17.88 5.90
CA LYS A 83 -8.74 18.28 4.80
C LYS A 83 -8.49 17.40 3.56
N ILE A 84 -8.41 16.09 3.78
CA ILE A 84 -8.24 15.10 2.71
C ILE A 84 -9.58 14.41 2.52
N GLU A 85 -10.04 14.34 1.28
CA GLU A 85 -11.22 13.57 0.94
C GLU A 85 -10.87 12.09 0.96
N TRP A 86 -11.63 11.31 1.75
CA TRP A 86 -11.42 9.87 1.84
C TRP A 86 -12.60 9.15 1.23
N HIS A 87 -12.36 8.42 0.17
CA HIS A 87 -13.40 7.71 -0.55
C HIS A 87 -13.32 6.21 -0.26
N TYR A 88 -14.39 5.64 0.28
CA TYR A 88 -14.48 4.20 0.53
C TYR A 88 -15.14 3.53 -0.65
N ILE A 89 -14.52 2.44 -1.14
CA ILE A 89 -15.05 1.69 -2.26
C ILE A 89 -16.21 0.83 -1.79
N ALA A 90 -17.33 0.88 -2.50
CA ALA A 90 -18.48 0.06 -2.18
C ALA A 90 -18.14 -1.42 -2.41
N PRO A 91 -18.62 -2.32 -1.53
CA PRO A 91 -18.42 -3.76 -1.73
C PRO A 91 -18.93 -4.19 -3.11
N GLY A 92 -18.17 -5.05 -3.77
CA GLY A 92 -18.53 -5.56 -5.09
C GLY A 92 -18.20 -4.65 -6.26
N LYS A 93 -17.46 -3.57 -6.03
CA LYS A 93 -17.05 -2.65 -7.10
C LYS A 93 -15.52 -2.54 -7.20
N PRO A 94 -14.84 -3.63 -7.57
CA PRO A 94 -13.37 -3.64 -7.58
C PRO A 94 -12.76 -2.67 -8.60
N MET A 95 -13.50 -2.31 -9.64
CA MET A 95 -13.00 -1.41 -10.68
C MET A 95 -12.59 -0.04 -10.13
N GLN A 96 -13.14 0.37 -9.01
CA GLN A 96 -12.82 1.67 -8.40
C GLN A 96 -11.43 1.71 -7.78
N ASN A 97 -10.81 0.56 -7.57
CA ASN A 97 -9.49 0.47 -6.97
C ASN A 97 -8.54 -0.38 -7.83
N GLY A 98 -8.71 -0.30 -9.14
CA GLY A 98 -8.09 -1.21 -10.10
C GLY A 98 -6.59 -1.33 -10.02
N PHE A 99 -5.86 -0.20 -9.87
CA PHE A 99 -4.40 -0.28 -9.86
C PHE A 99 -3.87 -0.94 -8.60
N VAL A 100 -4.41 -0.61 -7.42
CA VAL A 100 -3.90 -1.23 -6.19
C VAL A 100 -4.24 -2.72 -6.16
N GLU A 101 -5.35 -3.13 -6.75
CA GLU A 101 -5.68 -4.54 -6.87
C GLU A 101 -4.71 -5.27 -7.79
N SER A 102 -4.36 -4.65 -8.91
CA SER A 102 -3.36 -5.19 -9.83
C SER A 102 -1.99 -5.29 -9.15
N PHE A 103 -1.61 -4.26 -8.40
CA PHE A 103 -0.38 -4.26 -7.61
C PHE A 103 -0.38 -5.39 -6.59
N ASN A 104 -1.48 -5.53 -5.85
CA ASN A 104 -1.61 -6.60 -4.85
C ASN A 104 -1.54 -7.98 -5.50
N GLY A 105 -2.13 -8.14 -6.68
CA GLY A 105 -2.05 -9.40 -7.43
C GLY A 105 -0.62 -9.77 -7.77
N ARG A 106 0.16 -8.80 -8.25
CA ARG A 106 1.58 -9.03 -8.55
C ARG A 106 2.38 -9.33 -7.29
N MET A 107 2.12 -8.60 -6.20
CA MET A 107 2.76 -8.88 -4.93
C MET A 107 2.48 -10.31 -4.47
N ARG A 108 1.25 -10.77 -4.59
CA ARG A 108 0.88 -12.12 -4.21
C ARG A 108 1.60 -13.15 -5.06
N ASP A 109 1.57 -12.96 -6.38
CA ASP A 109 2.15 -13.95 -7.30
C ASP A 109 3.67 -13.99 -7.23
N GLU A 110 4.31 -12.84 -7.12
CA GLU A 110 5.77 -12.75 -7.22
C GLU A 110 6.49 -12.78 -5.89
N LEU A 111 5.81 -12.41 -4.81
CA LEU A 111 6.41 -12.32 -3.49
C LEU A 111 5.76 -13.29 -2.49
N LEU A 112 4.48 -13.12 -2.24
CA LEU A 112 3.83 -13.82 -1.13
C LEU A 112 3.75 -15.33 -1.36
N ASN A 113 3.35 -15.74 -2.56
CA ASN A 113 3.25 -17.16 -2.88
C ASN A 113 4.61 -17.84 -3.06
N GLU A 114 5.64 -17.07 -3.34
CA GLU A 114 6.98 -17.60 -3.61
C GLU A 114 7.91 -17.56 -2.39
N THR A 115 7.47 -17.01 -1.27
CA THR A 115 8.35 -16.78 -0.13
C THR A 115 7.79 -17.41 1.14
N MET A 116 8.64 -18.16 1.85
CA MET A 116 8.35 -18.57 3.22
C MET A 116 8.99 -17.54 4.15
N PHE A 117 8.17 -16.70 4.77
CA PHE A 117 8.66 -15.63 5.63
C PHE A 117 9.06 -16.20 6.99
N ARG A 118 10.34 -16.10 7.33
CA ARG A 118 10.88 -16.71 8.56
C ARG A 118 10.48 -15.92 9.81
N ASN A 119 10.46 -14.59 9.70
CA ASN A 119 10.11 -13.67 10.78
C ASN A 119 9.80 -12.31 10.18
N MET A 120 9.44 -11.34 11.02
CA MET A 120 9.07 -10.01 10.52
C MET A 120 10.24 -9.26 9.91
N ALA A 121 11.44 -9.42 10.43
CA ALA A 121 12.62 -8.78 9.83
C ALA A 121 12.84 -9.28 8.41
N HIS A 122 12.70 -10.57 8.19
CA HIS A 122 12.78 -11.18 6.87
C HIS A 122 11.67 -10.65 5.96
N ALA A 123 10.43 -10.61 6.46
CA ALA A 123 9.30 -10.09 5.69
C ALA A 123 9.54 -8.64 5.26
N ARG A 124 10.06 -7.80 6.13
CA ARG A 124 10.35 -6.40 5.80
C ARG A 124 11.43 -6.28 4.74
N ALA A 125 12.49 -7.07 4.87
CA ALA A 125 13.60 -7.03 3.93
C ALA A 125 13.21 -7.47 2.53
N VAL A 126 12.51 -8.60 2.40
CA VAL A 126 12.14 -9.10 1.07
C VAL A 126 11.01 -8.27 0.45
N THR A 127 10.12 -7.72 1.25
CA THR A 127 9.08 -6.82 0.72
C THR A 127 9.70 -5.55 0.16
N ARG A 128 10.68 -4.97 0.87
CA ARG A 128 11.38 -3.79 0.38
C ARG A 128 12.11 -4.07 -0.93
N ALA A 129 12.81 -5.20 -1.00
CA ALA A 129 13.52 -5.59 -2.21
C ALA A 129 12.56 -5.79 -3.38
N TRP A 130 11.44 -6.44 -3.13
CA TRP A 130 10.44 -6.66 -4.18
C TRP A 130 9.86 -5.33 -4.68
N ALA A 131 9.55 -4.40 -3.78
CA ALA A 131 8.99 -3.11 -4.18
C ALA A 131 9.98 -2.31 -5.03
N THR A 132 11.27 -2.37 -4.71
CA THR A 132 12.31 -1.75 -5.52
C THR A 132 12.38 -2.36 -6.90
N ASP A 133 12.37 -3.69 -6.98
CA ASP A 133 12.38 -4.40 -8.26
C ASP A 133 11.13 -4.10 -9.09
N TYR A 134 9.99 -3.98 -8.43
CA TYR A 134 8.74 -3.63 -9.10
C TYR A 134 8.86 -2.30 -9.83
N HIS A 135 9.44 -1.29 -9.19
CA HIS A 135 9.62 0.01 -9.82
C HIS A 135 10.56 -0.07 -11.03
N GLU A 136 11.64 -0.83 -10.93
CA GLU A 136 12.60 -0.95 -12.01
C GLU A 136 12.02 -1.72 -13.20
N GLU A 137 11.26 -2.77 -12.94
CA GLU A 137 10.56 -3.51 -13.98
C GLU A 137 9.59 -2.61 -14.75
N ARG A 138 8.87 -1.76 -14.04
CA ARG A 138 7.93 -0.85 -14.67
C ARG A 138 8.61 0.18 -15.54
N THR A 139 9.85 0.52 -15.24
CA THR A 139 10.64 1.41 -16.08
C THR A 139 10.68 0.91 -17.52
N ASP A 140 10.91 -0.38 -17.69
CA ASP A 140 11.08 -0.95 -19.02
C ASP A 140 9.78 -1.05 -19.81
N SER A 141 8.67 -1.34 -19.14
CA SER A 141 7.45 -1.71 -19.83
C SER A 141 6.39 -0.62 -19.87
N ALA A 142 6.27 0.19 -18.81
CA ALA A 142 5.15 1.09 -18.67
C ALA A 142 5.49 2.56 -18.86
N LEU A 143 6.74 2.96 -18.61
CA LEU A 143 7.13 4.36 -18.57
C LEU A 143 8.24 4.71 -19.55
N GLY A 144 8.36 3.93 -20.63
CA GLY A 144 9.31 4.24 -21.69
C GLY A 144 10.76 4.22 -21.22
N TYR A 145 11.12 3.22 -20.45
CA TYR A 145 12.47 3.03 -19.91
C TYR A 145 12.90 4.08 -18.89
N GLN A 146 11.92 4.72 -18.25
CA GLN A 146 12.17 5.63 -17.13
C GLN A 146 11.48 5.09 -15.89
N THR A 147 12.16 5.20 -14.74
CA THR A 147 11.55 4.78 -13.48
C THR A 147 10.47 5.76 -13.05
N PRO A 148 9.49 5.34 -12.24
CA PRO A 148 8.52 6.29 -11.68
C PRO A 148 9.18 7.44 -10.93
N LYS A 149 10.32 7.21 -10.32
CA LYS A 149 11.05 8.25 -9.59
C LYS A 149 11.67 9.31 -10.50
N ALA A 150 11.80 9.05 -11.78
CA ALA A 150 12.35 10.00 -12.75
C ALA A 150 11.32 11.04 -13.18
N PHE A 151 10.08 10.82 -12.85
CA PHE A 151 9.02 11.77 -13.08
C PHE A 151 8.81 12.65 -11.87
#